data_53a50cfca160f3efdb30018b59647e6d
#
_entry.id   53a50cfca160f3efdb30018b59647e6d
#
_cell.length_a   1.000
_cell.length_b   1.000
_cell.length_c   1.000
_cell.angle_alpha   90.00
_cell.angle_beta   90.00
_cell.angle_gamma   90.00
#
_symmetry.space_group_name_H-M   'P 1'
#
loop_
_entity.id
_entity.type
_entity.pdbx_description
1 polymer ?
#
loop_
_entity_poly.entity_id
_entity_poly.type
_entity_poly.pdbx_seq_one_letter_code
_entity_poly.pdbx_strand_id
1 'polypeptide(L)'
;MRGLRALTAAAFVAAAGLTAACGGGSQPAAPPAETKITPTDSGEMSPEEAGGMSAESSTMVHPPPHGGTTVKMGTVAQLEFVLDPSSGLLTAYVLDGMGMNTQRTTAKTIELQVTPPGGSATALSLASTANGLTGDTVGNSSQFGGTLPALKGQTTFTGVVKSFTVNGQTISDVAFSYPK
;
A
#
# COMPACT_ATOMS: atom_id res chain seq x y z
N MET A 1 13.14 50.34 6.34
CA MET A 1 14.57 50.05 6.62
C MET A 1 14.94 48.76 5.91
N ARG A 2 15.91 48.85 5.02
CA ARG A 2 16.41 47.83 4.11
C ARG A 2 17.28 46.84 4.88
N GLY A 3 17.08 45.53 4.68
CA GLY A 3 17.96 44.47 5.15
C GLY A 3 18.12 43.37 4.10
N LEU A 4 19.03 43.62 3.19
CA LEU A 4 19.55 42.73 2.16
C LEU A 4 20.63 41.82 2.78
N ARG A 5 20.54 40.50 2.73
CA ARG A 5 21.67 39.58 2.93
C ARG A 5 21.40 38.34 2.09
N ALA A 6 22.05 38.24 1.02
CA ALA A 6 23.35 37.66 0.65
C ALA A 6 23.26 36.13 0.42
N LEU A 7 23.40 35.78 -0.90
CA LEU A 7 23.66 34.45 -1.45
C LEU A 7 24.92 33.83 -0.84
N THR A 8 24.87 32.50 -0.65
CA THR A 8 26.09 31.70 -0.65
C THR A 8 25.84 30.46 -1.51
N ALA A 9 26.45 30.43 -2.69
CA ALA A 9 26.57 29.28 -3.56
C ALA A 9 27.73 28.41 -3.03
N ALA A 10 27.50 27.13 -2.88
CA ALA A 10 28.58 26.15 -2.71
C ALA A 10 28.48 25.12 -3.83
N ALA A 11 29.39 25.22 -4.75
CA ALA A 11 29.70 24.21 -5.76
C ALA A 11 30.47 23.07 -5.11
N PHE A 12 30.06 21.81 -5.35
CA PHE A 12 30.92 20.66 -5.08
C PHE A 12 31.11 19.81 -6.35
N VAL A 13 32.39 19.55 -6.55
CA VAL A 13 33.07 18.96 -7.68
C VAL A 13 32.82 17.46 -7.76
N ALA A 14 32.81 16.97 -9.01
CA ALA A 14 32.79 15.59 -9.44
C ALA A 14 34.00 14.78 -8.97
N ALA A 15 33.81 13.50 -8.68
CA ALA A 15 34.86 12.49 -8.75
C ALA A 15 34.32 11.26 -9.44
N ALA A 16 34.86 11.02 -10.63
CA ALA A 16 34.72 9.79 -11.40
C ALA A 16 35.60 8.70 -10.78
N GLY A 17 35.08 7.51 -10.61
CA GLY A 17 35.81 6.30 -10.25
C GLY A 17 35.33 5.14 -11.11
N LEU A 18 36.08 4.86 -12.21
CA LEU A 18 36.04 3.60 -12.95
C LEU A 18 36.73 2.51 -12.14
N THR A 19 36.09 1.37 -11.93
CA THR A 19 36.78 0.09 -11.73
C THR A 19 36.07 -1.00 -12.51
N ALA A 20 36.71 -1.45 -13.53
CA ALA A 20 36.45 -2.70 -14.23
C ALA A 20 37.04 -3.86 -13.44
N ALA A 21 36.31 -4.95 -13.26
CA ALA A 21 36.89 -6.25 -12.95
C ALA A 21 36.07 -7.37 -13.58
N CYS A 22 36.78 -8.16 -14.34
CA CYS A 22 36.41 -9.35 -15.11
C CYS A 22 35.94 -10.53 -14.25
N GLY A 23 35.14 -11.39 -14.88
CA GLY A 23 35.44 -12.83 -14.86
C GLY A 23 34.45 -13.69 -14.09
N GLY A 24 33.90 -14.67 -14.79
CA GLY A 24 33.30 -15.83 -14.17
C GLY A 24 32.09 -16.36 -14.94
N GLY A 25 32.36 -17.06 -16.05
CA GLY A 25 31.36 -17.86 -16.74
C GLY A 25 30.92 -19.02 -15.85
N SER A 26 29.64 -19.23 -15.74
CA SER A 26 29.04 -20.47 -15.24
C SER A 26 28.08 -20.99 -16.31
N GLN A 27 28.43 -22.15 -16.78
CA GLN A 27 27.79 -22.99 -17.78
C GLN A 27 26.37 -23.38 -17.32
N PRO A 28 25.37 -23.36 -18.19
CA PRO A 28 24.04 -23.83 -17.82
C PRO A 28 24.04 -25.37 -17.73
N ALA A 29 23.53 -25.87 -16.61
CA ALA A 29 23.27 -27.28 -16.39
C ALA A 29 22.12 -27.77 -17.27
N ALA A 30 22.28 -28.94 -17.86
CA ALA A 30 21.31 -29.62 -18.69
C ALA A 30 20.03 -30.00 -17.90
N PRO A 31 18.87 -30.02 -18.54
CA PRO A 31 17.62 -30.43 -17.90
C PRO A 31 17.60 -31.93 -17.63
N PRO A 32 16.98 -32.39 -16.52
CA PRO A 32 16.78 -33.79 -16.24
C PRO A 32 15.75 -34.43 -17.18
N ALA A 33 16.00 -35.68 -17.52
CA ALA A 33 15.24 -36.52 -18.42
C ALA A 33 13.76 -36.65 -18.04
N GLU A 34 12.92 -36.57 -19.05
CA GLU A 34 11.49 -36.88 -19.00
C GLU A 34 11.23 -38.33 -18.54
N THR A 35 10.56 -38.48 -17.40
CA THR A 35 10.00 -39.76 -17.00
C THR A 35 8.65 -39.95 -17.67
N LYS A 36 8.62 -40.79 -18.67
CA LYS A 36 7.43 -41.20 -19.39
C LYS A 36 6.53 -42.02 -18.46
N ILE A 37 5.43 -41.43 -17.99
CA ILE A 37 4.41 -42.14 -17.25
C ILE A 37 3.39 -42.68 -18.26
N THR A 38 3.30 -44.00 -18.35
CA THR A 38 2.33 -44.73 -19.15
C THR A 38 0.97 -44.59 -18.48
N PRO A 39 -0.09 -44.22 -19.18
CA PRO A 39 -1.44 -44.30 -18.63
C PRO A 39 -1.99 -45.69 -18.83
N THR A 40 -2.22 -46.39 -17.74
CA THR A 40 -3.03 -47.61 -17.75
C THR A 40 -4.21 -47.38 -16.81
N ASP A 41 -5.30 -47.63 -17.38
CA ASP A 41 -6.59 -48.02 -16.83
C ASP A 41 -7.75 -47.06 -17.12
N SER A 42 -8.54 -47.56 -18.08
CA SER A 42 -9.86 -47.08 -18.45
C SER A 42 -10.88 -47.56 -17.40
N GLY A 43 -11.22 -46.68 -16.48
CA GLY A 43 -12.40 -46.81 -15.64
C GLY A 43 -13.54 -46.02 -16.27
N GLU A 44 -14.46 -46.71 -16.90
CA GLU A 44 -15.76 -46.18 -17.35
C GLU A 44 -16.53 -45.67 -16.14
N MET A 45 -16.64 -44.38 -15.97
CA MET A 45 -17.58 -43.73 -15.04
C MET A 45 -18.74 -43.14 -15.81
N SER A 46 -19.90 -43.68 -15.50
CA SER A 46 -21.24 -43.29 -15.93
C SER A 46 -21.52 -41.79 -15.80
N PRO A 47 -22.19 -41.14 -16.76
CA PRO A 47 -22.55 -39.73 -16.67
C PRO A 47 -23.91 -39.59 -15.99
N GLU A 48 -23.94 -39.57 -14.66
CA GLU A 48 -25.11 -39.10 -13.92
C GLU A 48 -24.66 -38.42 -12.62
N GLU A 49 -25.05 -37.18 -12.55
CA GLU A 49 -25.02 -36.18 -11.52
C GLU A 49 -24.11 -34.96 -11.82
N ALA A 50 -24.50 -34.21 -12.87
CA ALA A 50 -24.14 -32.80 -12.95
C ALA A 50 -24.95 -32.02 -11.90
N GLY A 51 -24.64 -32.25 -10.63
CA GLY A 51 -25.01 -31.37 -9.54
C GLY A 51 -24.29 -30.05 -9.75
N GLY A 52 -25.04 -28.97 -10.11
CA GLY A 52 -24.52 -27.65 -10.31
C GLY A 52 -23.77 -27.15 -9.07
N MET A 53 -22.46 -27.28 -9.08
CA MET A 53 -21.61 -26.49 -8.21
C MET A 53 -21.66 -25.05 -8.75
N SER A 54 -22.59 -24.28 -8.23
CA SER A 54 -22.46 -22.83 -8.26
C SER A 54 -21.08 -22.52 -7.72
N ALA A 55 -20.18 -22.10 -8.59
CA ALA A 55 -18.92 -21.50 -8.20
C ALA A 55 -19.27 -20.18 -7.50
N GLU A 56 -19.70 -20.29 -6.24
CA GLU A 56 -19.59 -19.16 -5.34
C GLU A 56 -18.09 -18.85 -5.27
N SER A 57 -17.71 -17.85 -6.06
CA SER A 57 -16.43 -17.22 -5.94
C SER A 57 -16.37 -16.66 -4.52
N SER A 58 -15.98 -17.49 -3.57
CA SER A 58 -15.58 -17.07 -2.23
C SER A 58 -14.37 -16.19 -2.40
N THR A 59 -14.62 -14.91 -2.63
CA THR A 59 -13.59 -13.90 -2.45
C THR A 59 -13.17 -14.02 -1.00
N MET A 60 -12.05 -14.70 -0.74
CA MET A 60 -11.48 -14.76 0.60
C MET A 60 -11.15 -13.33 0.99
N VAL A 61 -12.04 -12.72 1.75
CA VAL A 61 -11.81 -11.41 2.33
C VAL A 61 -10.87 -11.64 3.50
N HIS A 62 -9.59 -11.41 3.27
CA HIS A 62 -8.61 -11.43 4.34
C HIS A 62 -8.89 -10.27 5.29
N PRO A 63 -8.88 -10.50 6.62
CA PRO A 63 -9.02 -9.40 7.56
C PRO A 63 -7.83 -8.42 7.38
N PRO A 64 -8.08 -7.11 7.55
CA PRO A 64 -7.04 -6.11 7.45
C PRO A 64 -5.89 -6.40 8.43
N PRO A 65 -4.61 -6.31 8.01
CA PRO A 65 -3.45 -6.65 8.84
C PRO A 65 -3.36 -5.89 10.16
N HIS A 66 -3.87 -4.66 10.21
CA HIS A 66 -3.83 -3.80 11.41
C HIS A 66 -5.22 -3.63 12.06
N GLY A 67 -6.23 -4.39 11.61
CA GLY A 67 -7.59 -4.34 12.16
C GLY A 67 -8.37 -3.07 11.80
N GLY A 68 -7.93 -2.34 10.78
CA GLY A 68 -8.54 -1.13 10.30
C GLY A 68 -9.58 -1.33 9.20
N THR A 69 -9.88 -0.26 8.50
CA THR A 69 -10.75 -0.25 7.33
C THR A 69 -9.94 -0.13 6.05
N THR A 70 -10.07 -1.09 5.15
CA THR A 70 -9.37 -1.07 3.86
C THR A 70 -10.16 -0.34 2.79
N VAL A 71 -9.47 0.50 2.02
CA VAL A 71 -9.99 1.29 0.91
C VAL A 71 -9.15 1.01 -0.33
N LYS A 72 -9.78 0.53 -1.40
CA LYS A 72 -9.06 0.21 -2.65
C LYS A 72 -8.61 1.48 -3.35
N MET A 73 -7.32 1.53 -3.71
CA MET A 73 -6.71 2.57 -4.54
C MET A 73 -6.50 2.01 -5.95
N GLY A 74 -7.58 1.95 -6.73
CA GLY A 74 -7.57 1.24 -8.01
C GLY A 74 -7.24 -0.24 -7.85
N THR A 75 -6.36 -0.76 -8.71
CA THR A 75 -5.87 -2.14 -8.67
C THR A 75 -4.46 -2.26 -8.09
N VAL A 76 -3.80 -1.13 -7.82
CA VAL A 76 -2.36 -1.08 -7.52
C VAL A 76 -2.02 -1.07 -6.05
N ALA A 77 -2.97 -0.64 -5.19
CA ALA A 77 -2.76 -0.56 -3.75
C ALA A 77 -4.09 -0.57 -3.00
N GLN A 78 -4.01 -0.75 -1.68
CA GLN A 78 -5.08 -0.46 -0.74
C GLN A 78 -4.53 0.42 0.38
N LEU A 79 -5.37 1.28 0.95
CA LEU A 79 -5.08 2.00 2.17
C LEU A 79 -5.89 1.38 3.30
N GLU A 80 -5.22 0.98 4.38
CA GLU A 80 -5.86 0.56 5.60
C GLU A 80 -5.81 1.71 6.60
N PHE A 81 -6.98 2.22 7.00
CA PHE A 81 -7.10 3.28 7.98
C PHE A 81 -7.37 2.71 9.37
N VAL A 82 -6.61 3.18 10.34
CA VAL A 82 -6.76 2.86 11.77
C VAL A 82 -6.91 4.16 12.54
N LEU A 83 -8.01 4.31 13.29
CA LEU A 83 -8.26 5.48 14.13
C LEU A 83 -7.97 5.13 15.60
N ASP A 84 -7.18 5.96 16.27
CA ASP A 84 -7.11 6.01 17.71
C ASP A 84 -8.07 7.08 18.24
N PRO A 85 -9.24 6.70 18.78
CA PRO A 85 -10.23 7.67 19.23
C PRO A 85 -9.79 8.44 20.48
N SER A 86 -8.80 7.98 21.22
CA SER A 86 -8.31 8.67 22.41
C SER A 86 -7.54 9.95 22.06
N SER A 87 -6.79 9.91 21.00
CA SER A 87 -5.97 11.02 20.51
C SER A 87 -6.53 11.74 19.29
N GLY A 88 -7.39 11.06 18.51
CA GLY A 88 -7.83 11.51 17.19
C GLY A 88 -6.77 11.32 16.12
N LEU A 89 -5.76 10.44 16.39
CA LEU A 89 -4.75 10.04 15.41
C LEU A 89 -5.35 9.08 14.39
N LEU A 90 -5.27 9.45 13.13
CA LEU A 90 -5.59 8.59 12.01
C LEU A 90 -4.27 8.10 11.38
N THR A 91 -4.09 6.78 11.35
CA THR A 91 -2.96 6.14 10.69
C THR A 91 -3.45 5.46 9.42
N ALA A 92 -2.72 5.62 8.32
CA ALA A 92 -2.94 4.90 7.07
C ALA A 92 -1.75 4.01 6.79
N TYR A 93 -2.00 2.72 6.51
CA TYR A 93 -1.01 1.78 6.03
C TYR A 93 -1.25 1.53 4.55
N VAL A 94 -0.18 1.60 3.77
CA VAL A 94 -0.22 1.29 2.35
C VAL A 94 0.03 -0.21 2.18
N LEU A 95 -0.93 -0.88 1.56
CA LEU A 95 -0.90 -2.30 1.25
C LEU A 95 -0.82 -2.51 -0.26
N ASP A 96 -0.35 -3.67 -0.67
CA ASP A 96 -0.39 -4.09 -2.07
C ASP A 96 -1.82 -4.17 -2.62
N GLY A 97 -1.98 -4.38 -3.92
CA GLY A 97 -3.30 -4.46 -4.56
C GLY A 97 -4.20 -5.58 -4.00
N MET A 98 -3.61 -6.61 -3.39
CA MET A 98 -4.32 -7.70 -2.71
C MET A 98 -4.67 -7.38 -1.25
N GLY A 99 -4.06 -6.37 -0.65
CA GLY A 99 -4.28 -5.96 0.74
C GLY A 99 -3.62 -6.87 1.77
N MET A 100 -2.61 -7.65 1.37
CA MET A 100 -1.96 -8.63 2.24
C MET A 100 -0.61 -8.16 2.77
N ASN A 101 0.15 -7.44 1.94
CA ASN A 101 1.50 -7.03 2.29
C ASN A 101 1.62 -5.51 2.33
N THR A 102 2.45 -5.00 3.23
CA THR A 102 2.78 -3.58 3.24
C THR A 102 3.59 -3.21 2.00
N GLN A 103 3.26 -2.07 1.42
CA GLN A 103 3.91 -1.52 0.24
C GLN A 103 4.42 -0.12 0.52
N ARG A 104 5.72 0.12 0.30
CA ARG A 104 6.29 1.45 0.45
C ARG A 104 5.98 2.33 -0.75
N THR A 105 5.84 3.62 -0.48
CA THR A 105 5.68 4.65 -1.50
C THR A 105 6.61 5.83 -1.21
N THR A 106 6.99 6.54 -2.26
CA THR A 106 7.77 7.78 -2.16
C THR A 106 6.91 9.01 -1.86
N ALA A 107 5.59 8.85 -1.72
CA ALA A 107 4.71 9.91 -1.30
C ALA A 107 5.13 10.45 0.07
N LYS A 108 5.09 11.76 0.24
CA LYS A 108 5.39 12.40 1.52
C LYS A 108 4.14 12.57 2.36
N THR A 109 2.99 12.71 1.72
CA THR A 109 1.69 12.92 2.35
C THR A 109 0.59 12.16 1.61
N ILE A 110 -0.49 11.86 2.34
CA ILE A 110 -1.79 11.47 1.80
C ILE A 110 -2.77 12.57 2.18
N GLU A 111 -3.40 13.19 1.19
CA GLU A 111 -4.36 14.26 1.42
C GLU A 111 -5.77 13.69 1.53
N LEU A 112 -6.40 13.96 2.67
CA LEU A 112 -7.76 13.52 2.99
C LEU A 112 -8.69 14.71 3.21
N GLN A 113 -9.96 14.48 2.95
CA GLN A 113 -11.06 15.26 3.50
C GLN A 113 -11.87 14.35 4.41
N VAL A 114 -12.01 14.70 5.68
CA VAL A 114 -12.62 13.88 6.72
C VAL A 114 -13.84 14.60 7.26
N THR A 115 -14.96 13.88 7.39
CA THR A 115 -16.21 14.41 7.93
C THR A 115 -16.64 13.57 9.13
N PRO A 116 -16.46 14.06 10.36
CA PRO A 116 -16.98 13.42 11.56
C PRO A 116 -18.51 13.42 11.59
N PRO A 117 -19.16 12.53 12.36
CA PRO A 117 -20.60 12.54 12.52
C PRO A 117 -21.10 13.90 13.02
N GLY A 118 -22.06 14.50 12.29
CA GLY A 118 -22.64 15.79 12.65
C GLY A 118 -21.70 16.99 12.48
N GLY A 119 -20.47 16.76 11.97
CA GLY A 119 -19.47 17.80 11.74
C GLY A 119 -19.36 18.23 10.28
N SER A 120 -18.48 19.20 10.04
CA SER A 120 -18.17 19.66 8.69
C SER A 120 -16.93 18.92 8.13
N ALA A 121 -16.85 18.83 6.81
CA ALA A 121 -15.69 18.27 6.12
C ALA A 121 -14.43 19.12 6.41
N THR A 122 -13.38 18.46 6.89
CA THR A 122 -12.12 19.07 7.28
C THR A 122 -10.95 18.42 6.54
N ALA A 123 -10.05 19.20 6.02
CA ALA A 123 -8.83 18.69 5.39
C ALA A 123 -7.88 18.10 6.44
N LEU A 124 -7.31 16.93 6.14
CA LEU A 124 -6.30 16.26 6.96
C LEU A 124 -5.19 15.74 6.04
N SER A 125 -3.97 16.18 6.31
CA SER A 125 -2.78 15.64 5.64
C SER A 125 -2.12 14.61 6.56
N LEU A 126 -2.00 13.37 6.08
CA LEU A 126 -1.24 12.32 6.76
C LEU A 126 0.18 12.35 6.25
N ALA A 127 1.14 12.61 7.14
CA ALA A 127 2.56 12.63 6.79
C ALA A 127 3.17 11.22 6.84
N SER A 128 4.13 10.93 5.96
CA SER A 128 4.88 9.67 5.98
C SER A 128 5.68 9.55 7.27
N THR A 129 5.64 8.38 7.89
CA THR A 129 6.25 8.10 9.18
C THR A 129 7.44 7.16 9.00
N ALA A 130 8.55 7.45 9.69
CA ALA A 130 9.66 6.51 9.79
C ALA A 130 9.33 5.40 10.78
N ASN A 131 9.69 4.17 10.47
CA ASN A 131 9.56 3.02 11.36
C ASN A 131 10.81 2.14 11.23
N GLY A 132 11.64 2.13 12.28
CA GLY A 132 12.89 1.38 12.27
C GLY A 132 12.72 -0.14 12.21
N LEU A 133 11.58 -0.67 12.65
CA LEU A 133 11.31 -2.11 12.62
C LEU A 133 11.01 -2.59 11.20
N THR A 134 10.30 -1.77 10.41
CA THR A 134 9.97 -2.06 9.01
C THR A 134 11.00 -1.49 8.05
N GLY A 135 11.94 -0.65 8.52
CA GLY A 135 12.91 0.06 7.70
C GLY A 135 12.30 1.19 6.88
N ASP A 136 11.13 1.69 7.28
CA ASP A 136 10.50 2.84 6.66
C ASP A 136 11.24 4.13 7.03
N THR A 137 11.37 5.02 6.04
CA THR A 137 11.94 6.36 6.22
C THR A 137 10.98 7.41 5.67
N VAL A 138 11.11 8.65 6.13
CA VAL A 138 10.29 9.75 5.59
C VAL A 138 10.54 9.90 4.09
N GLY A 139 9.48 9.76 3.28
CA GLY A 139 9.56 9.77 1.81
C GLY A 139 9.92 8.42 1.18
N ASN A 140 9.96 7.34 1.97
CA ASN A 140 9.95 5.94 1.52
C ASN A 140 9.32 5.09 2.62
N SER A 141 8.01 5.18 2.76
CA SER A 141 7.27 4.61 3.87
C SER A 141 6.00 3.91 3.39
N SER A 142 5.59 2.91 4.17
CA SER A 142 4.30 2.24 4.07
C SER A 142 3.29 2.77 5.09
N GLN A 143 3.71 3.68 6.00
CA GLN A 143 2.89 4.18 7.09
C GLN A 143 2.81 5.71 7.05
N PHE A 144 1.61 6.24 7.25
CA PHE A 144 1.30 7.66 7.28
C PHE A 144 0.44 7.97 8.50
N GLY A 145 0.65 9.12 9.13
CA GLY A 145 -0.10 9.51 10.31
C GLY A 145 -0.43 10.99 10.36
N GLY A 146 -1.59 11.31 10.92
CA GLY A 146 -2.03 12.69 11.15
C GLY A 146 -3.11 12.74 12.22
N THR A 147 -3.11 13.80 13.01
CA THR A 147 -4.07 13.99 14.09
C THR A 147 -5.11 15.02 13.68
N LEU A 148 -6.39 14.69 13.85
CA LEU A 148 -7.50 15.59 13.68
C LEU A 148 -8.30 15.64 14.98
N PRO A 149 -8.30 16.77 15.72
CA PRO A 149 -8.99 16.88 17.01
C PRO A 149 -10.49 16.55 16.92
N ALA A 150 -11.13 16.80 15.78
CA ALA A 150 -12.53 16.48 15.52
C ALA A 150 -12.83 14.96 15.48
N LEU A 151 -11.81 14.11 15.35
CA LEU A 151 -11.93 12.65 15.42
C LEU A 151 -11.77 12.10 16.85
N LYS A 152 -11.38 12.95 17.81
CA LYS A 152 -11.24 12.53 19.19
C LYS A 152 -12.60 12.13 19.77
N GLY A 153 -12.67 10.92 20.34
CA GLY A 153 -13.90 10.33 20.84
C GLY A 153 -14.83 9.78 19.76
N GLN A 154 -14.47 9.91 18.49
CA GLN A 154 -15.27 9.34 17.40
C GLN A 154 -14.86 7.90 17.13
N THR A 155 -15.83 7.08 16.77
CA THR A 155 -15.61 5.69 16.30
C THR A 155 -15.97 5.52 14.83
N THR A 156 -16.63 6.52 14.26
CA THR A 156 -17.09 6.51 12.86
C THR A 156 -16.78 7.86 12.21
N PHE A 157 -16.53 7.86 10.91
CA PHE A 157 -16.46 9.06 10.08
C PHE A 157 -16.58 8.68 8.60
N THR A 158 -16.80 9.66 7.73
CA THR A 158 -16.66 9.49 6.30
C THR A 158 -15.44 10.27 5.82
N GLY A 159 -14.80 9.78 4.77
CA GLY A 159 -13.61 10.41 4.22
C GLY A 159 -13.53 10.33 2.70
N VAL A 160 -12.73 11.22 2.14
CA VAL A 160 -12.35 11.19 0.73
C VAL A 160 -10.83 11.31 0.65
N VAL A 161 -10.17 10.35 0.02
CA VAL A 161 -8.76 10.47 -0.35
C VAL A 161 -8.68 11.44 -1.52
N LYS A 162 -8.19 12.66 -1.26
CA LYS A 162 -8.12 13.73 -2.26
C LYS A 162 -6.97 13.54 -3.24
N SER A 163 -5.85 13.03 -2.74
CA SER A 163 -4.69 12.71 -3.56
C SER A 163 -3.77 11.72 -2.86
N PHE A 164 -3.37 10.69 -3.57
CA PHE A 164 -2.36 9.73 -3.16
C PHE A 164 -1.59 9.20 -4.35
N THR A 165 -0.26 9.19 -4.28
CA THR A 165 0.61 8.68 -5.34
C THR A 165 1.29 7.40 -4.89
N VAL A 166 1.11 6.33 -5.64
CA VAL A 166 1.74 5.02 -5.41
C VAL A 166 2.12 4.40 -6.75
N ASN A 167 3.31 3.80 -6.83
CA ASN A 167 3.84 3.20 -8.08
C ASN A 167 3.79 4.15 -9.29
N GLY A 168 4.00 5.45 -9.07
CA GLY A 168 3.95 6.46 -10.13
C GLY A 168 2.54 6.81 -10.61
N GLN A 169 1.49 6.23 -10.03
CA GLN A 169 0.10 6.55 -10.31
C GLN A 169 -0.47 7.45 -9.23
N THR A 170 -1.11 8.53 -9.63
CA THR A 170 -1.87 9.40 -8.70
C THR A 170 -3.34 9.02 -8.77
N ILE A 171 -3.91 8.73 -7.61
CA ILE A 171 -5.30 8.34 -7.42
C ILE A 171 -5.94 9.44 -6.57
N SER A 172 -7.12 9.87 -6.97
CA SER A 172 -7.83 10.98 -6.31
C SER A 172 -9.32 10.71 -6.16
N ASP A 173 -9.92 11.45 -5.23
CA ASP A 173 -11.37 11.51 -4.99
C ASP A 173 -12.01 10.14 -4.67
N VAL A 174 -11.29 9.30 -3.91
CA VAL A 174 -11.81 8.00 -3.45
C VAL A 174 -12.54 8.17 -2.13
N ALA A 175 -13.86 8.04 -2.17
CA ALA A 175 -14.71 8.13 -0.98
C ALA A 175 -14.70 6.81 -0.17
N PHE A 176 -14.78 6.91 1.15
CA PHE A 176 -14.86 5.77 2.07
C PHE A 176 -15.61 6.11 3.35
N SER A 177 -16.04 5.07 4.07
CA SER A 177 -16.60 5.16 5.41
C SER A 177 -15.72 4.39 6.38
N TYR A 178 -15.62 4.87 7.62
CA TYR A 178 -14.90 4.22 8.70
C TYR A 178 -15.84 4.00 9.90
N PRO A 179 -15.92 2.78 10.48
CA PRO A 179 -15.48 1.53 9.85
C PRO A 179 -16.34 1.21 8.61
N LYS A 180 -15.87 0.24 7.84
CA LYS A 180 -16.54 -0.23 6.62
C LYS A 180 -17.60 -1.24 6.97
#